data_fb49372bcafb8cc66e661453de7f6950
#
_entry.id   fb49372bcafb8cc66e661453de7f6950
#
_cell.length_a   1.000
_cell.length_b   1.000
_cell.length_c   1.000
_cell.angle_alpha   90.00
_cell.angle_beta   90.00
_cell.angle_gamma   90.00
#
_symmetry.space_group_name_H-M   'P 1'
#
loop_
_entity.id
_entity.type
_entity.pdbx_description
1 polymer ?
#
loop_
_entity_poly.entity_id
_entity_poly.type
_entity_poly.pdbx_seq_one_letter_code
_entity_poly.pdbx_strand_id
1 'polypeptide(L)'
;MKGFKGTNNMKCRDLTYEVGKTYSINKLEICNYGFHFCEKMEDVLNYYDPTEDFILLEVEALGEIETVADKSATDKLKILRIVPENEYTFKVNRYEYDENGNMIYETRPNGCVIKYVYDENGNKISQTNPYGDVYKWEYDENGNMISQTLPDGDVYKCEYDENGNKISETLPSGDGWKITIE
;
A
#
# COMPACT_ATOMS: atom_id res chain seq x y z
N MET A 1 27.90 12.72 7.50
CA MET A 1 26.77 13.20 6.68
C MET A 1 25.48 12.73 7.32
N LYS A 2 24.47 13.63 7.47
CA LYS A 2 23.15 13.26 7.97
C LYS A 2 22.19 13.03 6.81
N GLY A 3 21.16 12.22 7.04
CA GLY A 3 20.12 11.92 6.06
C GLY A 3 18.97 11.13 6.68
N PHE A 4 18.16 10.53 5.82
CA PHE A 4 16.92 9.82 6.17
C PHE A 4 16.90 8.43 5.56
N LYS A 5 16.35 7.49 6.30
CA LYS A 5 16.21 6.11 5.89
C LYS A 5 14.79 5.61 6.18
N GLY A 6 14.10 5.13 5.17
CA GLY A 6 12.86 4.40 5.34
C GLY A 6 13.11 2.98 5.85
N THR A 7 12.20 2.47 6.65
CA THR A 7 12.17 1.09 7.14
C THR A 7 10.72 0.65 7.30
N ASN A 8 10.48 -0.66 7.29
CA ASN A 8 9.21 -1.24 7.69
C ASN A 8 9.37 -1.79 9.09
N ASN A 9 8.68 -1.18 10.06
CA ASN A 9 8.74 -1.56 11.48
C ASN A 9 10.20 -1.70 12.01
N MET A 10 11.04 -0.68 11.78
CA MET A 10 12.48 -0.65 12.12
C MET A 10 13.35 -1.68 11.39
N LYS A 11 12.81 -2.41 10.41
CA LYS A 11 13.54 -3.46 9.68
C LYS A 11 13.89 -3.02 8.26
N CYS A 12 15.08 -3.45 7.82
CA CYS A 12 15.49 -3.38 6.43
C CYS A 12 16.26 -4.66 6.09
N ARG A 13 15.73 -5.48 5.19
CA ARG A 13 16.22 -6.85 4.94
C ARG A 13 16.21 -7.65 6.26
N ASP A 14 17.33 -8.28 6.63
CA ASP A 14 17.47 -9.11 7.85
C ASP A 14 17.92 -8.32 9.08
N LEU A 15 18.09 -7.00 8.95
CA LEU A 15 18.59 -6.14 10.01
C LEU A 15 17.46 -5.36 10.68
N THR A 16 17.39 -5.45 12.01
CA THR A 16 16.55 -4.58 12.84
C THR A 16 17.38 -3.44 13.39
N TYR A 17 16.92 -2.20 13.20
CA TYR A 17 17.60 -1.01 13.68
C TYR A 17 17.15 -0.64 15.09
N GLU A 18 18.05 -0.08 15.88
CA GLU A 18 17.78 0.49 17.20
C GLU A 18 18.32 1.93 17.26
N VAL A 19 17.55 2.82 17.86
CA VAL A 19 17.98 4.22 18.06
C VAL A 19 19.22 4.28 18.93
N GLY A 20 20.17 5.12 18.54
CA GLY A 20 21.46 5.31 19.21
C GLY A 20 22.54 4.30 18.82
N LYS A 21 22.19 3.20 18.17
CA LYS A 21 23.14 2.19 17.71
C LYS A 21 23.87 2.61 16.43
N THR A 22 25.07 2.07 16.28
CA THR A 22 25.90 2.20 15.08
C THR A 22 26.08 0.81 14.47
N TYR A 23 25.91 0.73 13.16
CA TYR A 23 26.04 -0.47 12.35
C TYR A 23 27.20 -0.30 11.38
N SER A 24 27.94 -1.37 11.13
CA SER A 24 29.06 -1.36 10.20
C SER A 24 29.05 -2.61 9.30
N ILE A 25 29.51 -2.46 8.09
CA ILE A 25 29.69 -3.53 7.10
C ILE A 25 31.09 -3.36 6.49
N ASN A 26 31.72 -4.45 6.09
CA ASN A 26 33.09 -4.46 5.56
C ASN A 26 33.18 -4.29 4.04
N LYS A 27 32.05 -4.05 3.38
CA LYS A 27 31.97 -3.82 1.93
C LYS A 27 30.99 -2.69 1.64
N LEU A 28 31.42 -1.73 0.83
CA LEU A 28 30.57 -0.69 0.28
C LEU A 28 30.49 -0.87 -1.24
N GLU A 29 29.29 -0.89 -1.78
CA GLU A 29 28.97 -0.92 -3.20
C GLU A 29 27.52 -0.47 -3.37
N ILE A 30 27.32 0.76 -3.85
CA ILE A 30 25.99 1.35 -3.93
C ILE A 30 25.04 0.45 -4.74
N CYS A 31 23.80 0.32 -4.28
CA CYS A 31 22.75 -0.58 -4.76
C CYS A 31 22.95 -2.07 -4.39
N ASN A 32 24.13 -2.53 -4.00
CA ASN A 32 24.40 -3.92 -3.63
C ASN A 32 24.68 -4.08 -2.13
N TYR A 33 25.71 -3.40 -1.62
CA TYR A 33 26.18 -3.51 -0.25
C TYR A 33 26.31 -2.13 0.38
N GLY A 34 25.95 -2.02 1.66
CA GLY A 34 26.01 -0.77 2.42
C GLY A 34 24.66 -0.40 3.03
N PHE A 35 24.70 0.60 3.89
CA PHE A 35 23.50 1.17 4.51
C PHE A 35 23.02 2.34 3.66
N HIS A 36 21.94 2.13 2.91
CA HIS A 36 21.38 3.14 2.01
C HIS A 36 20.53 4.14 2.79
N PHE A 37 20.61 5.41 2.38
CA PHE A 37 19.84 6.53 2.92
C PHE A 37 19.72 7.65 1.86
N CYS A 38 18.85 8.62 2.09
CA CYS A 38 18.69 9.82 1.26
C CYS A 38 19.00 11.07 2.06
N GLU A 39 19.47 12.14 1.42
CA GLU A 39 19.71 13.41 2.11
C GLU A 39 18.42 14.13 2.47
N LYS A 40 17.37 13.98 1.66
CA LYS A 40 16.05 14.57 1.87
C LYS A 40 15.03 13.51 2.24
N MET A 41 14.03 13.89 3.03
CA MET A 41 12.97 12.99 3.48
C MET A 41 12.14 12.47 2.32
N GLU A 42 11.73 13.35 1.41
CA GLU A 42 10.87 13.05 0.27
C GLU A 42 11.52 12.07 -0.71
N ASP A 43 12.85 12.09 -0.85
CA ASP A 43 13.58 11.18 -1.75
C ASP A 43 13.52 9.72 -1.27
N VAL A 44 13.24 9.50 0.03
CA VAL A 44 13.05 8.17 0.60
C VAL A 44 11.89 7.45 -0.06
N LEU A 45 10.85 8.19 -0.50
CA LEU A 45 9.67 7.63 -1.15
C LEU A 45 9.94 7.03 -2.54
N ASN A 46 11.09 7.34 -3.14
CA ASN A 46 11.53 6.69 -4.39
C ASN A 46 11.94 5.23 -4.17
N TYR A 47 12.12 4.81 -2.90
CA TYR A 47 12.64 3.51 -2.50
C TYR A 47 11.78 2.75 -1.50
N TYR A 48 10.86 3.43 -0.82
CA TYR A 48 9.96 2.88 0.19
C TYR A 48 8.54 3.38 -0.03
N ASP A 49 7.59 2.45 -0.08
CA ASP A 49 6.18 2.79 -0.05
C ASP A 49 5.78 3.10 1.41
N PRO A 50 5.25 4.29 1.69
CA PRO A 50 4.86 4.71 3.04
C PRO A 50 3.53 4.04 3.46
N THR A 51 3.59 2.77 3.83
CA THR A 51 2.50 2.00 4.44
C THR A 51 2.41 2.26 5.95
N GLU A 52 1.46 1.63 6.64
CA GLU A 52 1.28 1.78 8.09
C GLU A 52 2.50 1.36 8.92
N ASP A 53 3.28 0.40 8.41
CA ASP A 53 4.54 -0.06 9.05
C ASP A 53 5.75 0.83 8.75
N PHE A 54 5.54 1.87 7.93
CA PHE A 54 6.63 2.75 7.53
C PHE A 54 7.14 3.58 8.70
N ILE A 55 8.44 3.49 8.95
CA ILE A 55 9.15 4.31 9.95
C ILE A 55 10.30 5.03 9.26
N LEU A 56 10.32 6.35 9.38
CA LEU A 56 11.40 7.20 8.92
C LEU A 56 12.43 7.38 10.03
N LEU A 57 13.67 7.08 9.74
CA LEU A 57 14.81 7.26 10.65
C LEU A 57 15.66 8.45 10.19
N GLU A 58 16.05 9.33 11.13
CA GLU A 58 17.17 10.22 10.92
C GLU A 58 18.47 9.46 11.23
N VAL A 59 19.41 9.52 10.31
CA VAL A 59 20.64 8.73 10.34
C VAL A 59 21.87 9.59 10.13
N GLU A 60 23.04 9.07 10.52
CA GLU A 60 24.34 9.69 10.26
C GLU A 60 25.31 8.67 9.67
N ALA A 61 25.80 8.94 8.48
CA ALA A 61 26.88 8.21 7.86
C ALA A 61 28.21 8.61 8.51
N LEU A 62 28.90 7.63 9.07
CA LEU A 62 30.17 7.79 9.81
C LEU A 62 31.37 7.20 9.09
N GLY A 63 31.16 6.45 8.01
CA GLY A 63 32.20 5.81 7.23
C GLY A 63 32.34 6.41 5.83
N GLU A 64 32.80 5.59 4.87
CA GLU A 64 32.84 5.94 3.47
C GLU A 64 31.44 6.14 2.93
N ILE A 65 31.28 6.99 1.91
CA ILE A 65 29.99 7.32 1.31
C ILE A 65 30.11 7.26 -0.21
N GLU A 66 29.19 6.52 -0.81
CA GLU A 66 28.94 6.56 -2.26
C GLU A 66 27.55 7.16 -2.50
N THR A 67 27.43 8.04 -3.51
CA THR A 67 26.16 8.69 -3.85
C THR A 67 25.87 8.55 -5.34
N VAL A 68 24.63 8.16 -5.67
CA VAL A 68 24.10 8.14 -7.03
C VAL A 68 22.71 8.75 -7.01
N ALA A 69 22.53 9.84 -7.74
CA ALA A 69 21.32 10.65 -7.76
C ALA A 69 20.90 11.11 -6.35
N ASP A 70 19.75 10.69 -5.86
CA ASP A 70 19.15 11.05 -4.58
C ASP A 70 19.41 10.02 -3.45
N LYS A 71 20.16 8.95 -3.79
CA LYS A 71 20.48 7.87 -2.85
C LYS A 71 21.97 7.83 -2.54
N SER A 72 22.28 7.71 -1.26
CA SER A 72 23.62 7.48 -0.74
C SER A 72 23.70 6.13 -0.03
N ALA A 73 24.90 5.56 0.01
CA ALA A 73 25.23 4.37 0.80
C ALA A 73 26.47 4.63 1.64
N THR A 74 26.56 4.01 2.82
CA THR A 74 27.73 4.06 3.69
C THR A 74 28.03 2.68 4.25
N ASP A 75 29.29 2.42 4.54
CA ASP A 75 29.74 1.22 5.24
C ASP A 75 29.52 1.32 6.77
N LYS A 76 29.23 2.53 7.29
CA LYS A 76 29.01 2.76 8.72
C LYS A 76 27.91 3.79 8.95
N LEU A 77 26.81 3.32 9.58
CA LEU A 77 25.60 4.11 9.81
C LEU A 77 25.22 4.14 11.29
N LYS A 78 24.93 5.33 11.82
CA LYS A 78 24.37 5.53 13.14
C LYS A 78 22.90 5.93 13.01
N ILE A 79 22.03 5.30 13.81
CA ILE A 79 20.62 5.69 13.93
C ILE A 79 20.52 6.78 15.00
N LEU A 80 20.07 7.96 14.59
CA LEU A 80 19.98 9.12 15.50
C LEU A 80 18.66 9.12 16.27
N ARG A 81 17.54 9.02 15.53
CA ARG A 81 16.19 8.99 16.11
C ARG A 81 15.17 8.45 15.12
N ILE A 82 13.99 8.11 15.60
CA ILE A 82 12.78 7.99 14.79
C ILE A 82 12.28 9.41 14.51
N VAL A 83 12.00 9.73 13.26
CA VAL A 83 11.36 10.99 12.88
C VAL A 83 9.87 10.85 13.15
N PRO A 84 9.25 11.71 13.99
CA PRO A 84 7.81 11.67 14.20
C PRO A 84 7.05 12.02 12.90
N GLU A 85 5.90 11.42 12.69
CA GLU A 85 5.12 11.58 11.45
C GLU A 85 4.70 13.04 11.19
N ASN A 86 4.47 13.82 12.24
CA ASN A 86 4.16 15.23 12.13
C ASN A 86 5.34 16.12 11.65
N GLU A 87 6.56 15.57 11.61
CA GLU A 87 7.75 16.20 11.02
C GLU A 87 7.97 15.79 9.56
N TYR A 88 7.20 14.82 9.02
CA TYR A 88 7.36 14.39 7.64
C TYR A 88 7.02 15.53 6.68
N THR A 89 7.88 15.73 5.67
CA THR A 89 7.61 16.65 4.54
C THR A 89 6.63 16.04 3.53
N PHE A 90 6.30 14.78 3.68
CA PHE A 90 5.32 14.04 2.92
C PHE A 90 4.30 13.38 3.86
N LYS A 91 3.19 12.89 3.28
CA LYS A 91 2.18 12.13 4.02
C LYS A 91 2.22 10.68 3.61
N VAL A 92 1.82 9.80 4.52
CA VAL A 92 1.75 8.36 4.32
C VAL A 92 0.31 7.90 4.07
N ASN A 93 0.14 6.79 3.34
CA ASN A 93 -1.13 6.10 3.30
C ASN A 93 -1.40 5.45 4.65
N ARG A 94 -2.66 5.48 5.09
CA ARG A 94 -3.12 4.79 6.29
C ARG A 94 -4.24 3.85 5.91
N TYR A 95 -4.23 2.68 6.52
CA TYR A 95 -5.23 1.64 6.32
C TYR A 95 -5.81 1.24 7.67
N GLU A 96 -7.12 1.06 7.72
CA GLU A 96 -7.80 0.51 8.87
C GLU A 96 -8.48 -0.79 8.46
N TYR A 97 -8.42 -1.78 9.35
CA TYR A 97 -8.94 -3.13 9.10
C TYR A 97 -9.98 -3.49 10.14
N ASP A 98 -10.94 -4.33 9.76
CA ASP A 98 -11.87 -4.94 10.70
C ASP A 98 -11.23 -6.13 11.45
N GLU A 99 -11.97 -6.75 12.36
CA GLU A 99 -11.51 -7.90 13.13
C GLU A 99 -11.22 -9.16 12.30
N ASN A 100 -11.74 -9.21 11.06
CA ASN A 100 -11.50 -10.30 10.10
C ASN A 100 -10.30 -10.04 9.18
N GLY A 101 -9.66 -8.86 9.29
CA GLY A 101 -8.54 -8.43 8.45
C GLY A 101 -8.95 -7.82 7.11
N ASN A 102 -10.21 -7.48 6.89
CA ASN A 102 -10.65 -6.77 5.70
C ASN A 102 -10.37 -5.27 5.85
N MET A 103 -9.79 -4.63 4.84
CA MET A 103 -9.51 -3.19 4.84
C MET A 103 -10.80 -2.38 4.73
N ILE A 104 -11.14 -1.64 5.79
CA ILE A 104 -12.37 -0.84 5.87
C ILE A 104 -12.18 0.64 5.51
N TYR A 105 -10.96 1.17 5.68
CA TYR A 105 -10.60 2.52 5.29
C TYR A 105 -9.21 2.57 4.66
N GLU A 106 -9.07 3.38 3.61
CA GLU A 106 -7.82 3.85 3.03
C GLU A 106 -7.79 5.38 3.10
N THR A 107 -6.88 5.94 3.89
CA THR A 107 -6.63 7.39 3.90
C THR A 107 -5.38 7.69 3.10
N ARG A 108 -5.52 8.44 2.01
CA ARG A 108 -4.43 8.81 1.11
C ARG A 108 -3.63 10.02 1.63
N PRO A 109 -2.41 10.25 1.12
CA PRO A 109 -1.55 11.36 1.54
C PRO A 109 -2.19 12.74 1.42
N ASN A 110 -3.10 12.92 0.48
CA ASN A 110 -3.85 14.17 0.29
C ASN A 110 -5.05 14.33 1.25
N GLY A 111 -5.26 13.37 2.16
CA GLY A 111 -6.37 13.36 3.10
C GLY A 111 -7.68 12.76 2.55
N CYS A 112 -7.66 12.30 1.30
CA CYS A 112 -8.80 11.59 0.73
C CYS A 112 -9.01 10.26 1.40
N VAL A 113 -10.26 9.93 1.76
CA VAL A 113 -10.63 8.69 2.42
C VAL A 113 -11.51 7.85 1.49
N ILE A 114 -11.16 6.59 1.32
CA ILE A 114 -11.98 5.57 0.67
C ILE A 114 -12.49 4.64 1.76
N LYS A 115 -13.79 4.35 1.74
CA LYS A 115 -14.43 3.43 2.67
C LYS A 115 -14.85 2.16 1.95
N TYR A 116 -14.65 1.01 2.59
CA TYR A 116 -15.07 -0.30 2.10
C TYR A 116 -16.01 -0.97 3.10
N VAL A 117 -16.93 -1.77 2.60
CA VAL A 117 -17.84 -2.60 3.40
C VAL A 117 -17.84 -4.01 2.83
N TYR A 118 -17.81 -5.00 3.70
CA TYR A 118 -17.78 -6.41 3.35
C TYR A 118 -18.98 -7.14 3.94
N ASP A 119 -19.34 -8.25 3.32
CA ASP A 119 -20.31 -9.20 3.89
C ASP A 119 -19.60 -10.15 4.89
N GLU A 120 -20.38 -11.06 5.47
CA GLU A 120 -19.88 -12.05 6.44
C GLU A 120 -18.89 -13.08 5.84
N ASN A 121 -18.86 -13.21 4.50
CA ASN A 121 -17.94 -14.08 3.77
C ASN A 121 -16.64 -13.36 3.36
N GLY A 122 -16.52 -12.04 3.64
CA GLY A 122 -15.38 -11.23 3.24
C GLY A 122 -15.44 -10.70 1.80
N ASN A 123 -16.58 -10.80 1.12
CA ASN A 123 -16.76 -10.21 -0.19
C ASN A 123 -17.04 -8.70 -0.05
N LYS A 124 -16.37 -7.87 -0.83
CA LYS A 124 -16.58 -6.42 -0.82
C LYS A 124 -17.93 -6.05 -1.44
N ILE A 125 -18.90 -5.61 -0.60
CA ILE A 125 -20.25 -5.25 -1.03
C ILE A 125 -20.44 -3.76 -1.31
N SER A 126 -19.53 -2.89 -0.80
CA SER A 126 -19.59 -1.46 -1.08
C SER A 126 -18.23 -0.81 -1.04
N GLN A 127 -18.05 0.23 -1.86
CA GLN A 127 -16.92 1.15 -1.82
C GLN A 127 -17.44 2.58 -1.98
N THR A 128 -17.07 3.47 -1.06
CA THR A 128 -17.35 4.90 -1.17
C THR A 128 -16.04 5.62 -1.44
N ASN A 129 -15.96 6.37 -2.53
CA ASN A 129 -14.79 7.16 -2.85
C ASN A 129 -14.79 8.50 -2.09
N PRO A 130 -13.69 9.30 -2.13
CA PRO A 130 -13.58 10.57 -1.40
C PRO A 130 -14.59 11.64 -1.82
N TYR A 131 -15.23 11.49 -2.97
CA TYR A 131 -16.22 12.43 -3.50
C TYR A 131 -17.66 12.06 -3.12
N GLY A 132 -17.83 10.92 -2.42
CA GLY A 132 -19.13 10.41 -2.01
C GLY A 132 -19.78 9.45 -3.01
N ASP A 133 -19.12 9.16 -4.12
CA ASP A 133 -19.62 8.18 -5.09
C ASP A 133 -19.58 6.78 -4.49
N VAL A 134 -20.67 6.05 -4.63
CA VAL A 134 -20.83 4.71 -4.05
C VAL A 134 -20.94 3.66 -5.14
N TYR A 135 -20.04 2.70 -5.09
CA TYR A 135 -20.12 1.46 -5.86
C TYR A 135 -20.69 0.36 -4.96
N LYS A 136 -21.51 -0.55 -5.52
CA LYS A 136 -22.06 -1.69 -4.80
C LYS A 136 -21.89 -2.96 -5.60
N TRP A 137 -21.71 -4.08 -4.90
CA TRP A 137 -21.60 -5.41 -5.48
C TRP A 137 -22.49 -6.38 -4.72
N GLU A 138 -23.03 -7.36 -5.45
CA GLU A 138 -23.76 -8.48 -4.91
C GLU A 138 -23.12 -9.77 -5.39
N TYR A 139 -23.14 -10.78 -4.56
CA TYR A 139 -22.53 -12.06 -4.80
C TYR A 139 -23.53 -13.19 -4.58
N ASP A 140 -23.33 -14.31 -5.27
CA ASP A 140 -24.06 -15.54 -4.99
C ASP A 140 -23.45 -16.28 -3.79
N GLU A 141 -24.05 -17.40 -3.41
CA GLU A 141 -23.60 -18.24 -2.29
C GLU A 141 -22.20 -18.86 -2.49
N ASN A 142 -21.70 -18.88 -3.72
CA ASN A 142 -20.38 -19.39 -4.09
C ASN A 142 -19.32 -18.26 -4.13
N GLY A 143 -19.70 -16.99 -3.88
CA GLY A 143 -18.82 -15.85 -3.94
C GLY A 143 -18.60 -15.27 -5.37
N ASN A 144 -19.38 -15.70 -6.36
CA ASN A 144 -19.32 -15.10 -7.70
C ASN A 144 -20.11 -13.78 -7.71
N MET A 145 -19.53 -12.70 -8.28
CA MET A 145 -20.16 -11.40 -8.40
C MET A 145 -21.32 -11.45 -9.41
N ILE A 146 -22.56 -11.33 -8.92
CA ILE A 146 -23.78 -11.38 -9.76
C ILE A 146 -24.29 -9.99 -10.15
N SER A 147 -23.91 -8.93 -9.41
CA SER A 147 -24.33 -7.56 -9.70
C SER A 147 -23.25 -6.56 -9.31
N GLN A 148 -23.10 -5.52 -10.13
CA GLN A 148 -22.34 -4.31 -9.80
C GLN A 148 -23.19 -3.08 -10.13
N THR A 149 -23.38 -2.20 -9.13
CA THR A 149 -24.05 -0.91 -9.31
C THR A 149 -23.01 0.20 -9.27
N LEU A 150 -22.97 1.04 -10.29
CA LEU A 150 -22.14 2.23 -10.38
C LEU A 150 -22.79 3.43 -9.64
N PRO A 151 -22.03 4.51 -9.36
CA PRO A 151 -22.55 5.70 -8.65
C PRO A 151 -23.69 6.42 -9.37
N ASP A 152 -23.74 6.35 -10.68
CA ASP A 152 -24.79 6.93 -11.52
C ASP A 152 -26.08 6.10 -11.57
N GLY A 153 -26.05 4.91 -10.94
CA GLY A 153 -27.18 3.98 -10.89
C GLY A 153 -27.14 2.89 -11.96
N ASP A 154 -26.16 2.92 -12.85
CA ASP A 154 -25.97 1.89 -13.86
C ASP A 154 -25.67 0.54 -13.20
N VAL A 155 -26.32 -0.52 -13.71
CA VAL A 155 -26.22 -1.87 -13.14
C VAL A 155 -25.72 -2.85 -14.19
N TYR A 156 -24.63 -3.54 -13.87
CA TYR A 156 -24.13 -4.71 -14.58
C TYR A 156 -24.58 -5.97 -13.86
N LYS A 157 -24.98 -7.00 -14.61
CA LYS A 157 -25.36 -8.30 -14.03
C LYS A 157 -24.62 -9.44 -14.70
N CYS A 158 -24.27 -10.45 -13.91
CA CYS A 158 -23.60 -11.65 -14.39
C CYS A 158 -24.35 -12.90 -13.91
N GLU A 159 -24.35 -13.96 -14.73
CA GLU A 159 -24.80 -15.29 -14.34
C GLU A 159 -23.65 -16.28 -14.49
N TYR A 160 -23.63 -17.31 -13.66
CA TYR A 160 -22.60 -18.32 -13.64
C TYR A 160 -23.23 -19.72 -13.69
N ASP A 161 -22.49 -20.69 -14.22
CA ASP A 161 -22.86 -22.10 -14.13
C ASP A 161 -22.47 -22.70 -12.76
N GLU A 162 -22.84 -23.96 -12.55
CA GLU A 162 -22.53 -24.69 -11.31
C GLU A 162 -21.02 -24.88 -11.02
N ASN A 163 -20.17 -24.66 -12.04
CA ASN A 163 -18.71 -24.73 -11.93
C ASN A 163 -18.07 -23.35 -11.71
N GLY A 164 -18.87 -22.26 -11.61
CA GLY A 164 -18.38 -20.90 -11.45
C GLY A 164 -17.91 -20.22 -12.74
N ASN A 165 -18.21 -20.79 -13.92
CA ASN A 165 -17.91 -20.11 -15.18
C ASN A 165 -18.98 -19.09 -15.52
N LYS A 166 -18.58 -17.87 -15.90
CA LYS A 166 -19.54 -16.81 -16.31
C LYS A 166 -20.23 -17.24 -17.62
N ILE A 167 -21.57 -17.32 -17.60
CA ILE A 167 -22.40 -17.71 -18.73
C ILE A 167 -23.26 -16.58 -19.29
N SER A 168 -23.35 -15.45 -18.57
CA SER A 168 -24.11 -14.28 -19.02
C SER A 168 -23.53 -13.00 -18.44
N GLU A 169 -23.64 -11.93 -19.22
CA GLU A 169 -23.38 -10.56 -18.77
C GLU A 169 -24.41 -9.63 -19.42
N THR A 170 -25.07 -8.82 -18.60
CA THR A 170 -26.03 -7.80 -19.03
C THR A 170 -25.47 -6.43 -18.66
N LEU A 171 -25.39 -5.54 -19.65
CA LEU A 171 -24.96 -4.14 -19.51
C LEU A 171 -26.12 -3.25 -19.04
N PRO A 172 -25.86 -2.03 -18.53
CA PRO A 172 -26.90 -1.09 -18.12
C PRO A 172 -27.88 -0.73 -19.25
N SER A 173 -27.45 -0.74 -20.50
CA SER A 173 -28.30 -0.55 -21.69
C SER A 173 -29.32 -1.67 -21.88
N GLY A 174 -29.19 -2.79 -21.20
CA GLY A 174 -29.95 -4.03 -21.42
C GLY A 174 -29.31 -4.95 -22.47
N ASP A 175 -28.29 -4.50 -23.18
CA ASP A 175 -27.49 -5.35 -24.06
C ASP A 175 -26.65 -6.32 -23.22
N GLY A 176 -26.19 -7.38 -23.85
CA GLY A 176 -25.36 -8.37 -23.18
C GLY A 176 -25.17 -9.63 -24.03
N TRP A 177 -24.58 -10.65 -23.41
CA TRP A 177 -24.39 -11.96 -24.02
C TRP A 177 -24.78 -13.06 -23.05
N LYS A 178 -25.19 -14.19 -23.60
CA LYS A 178 -25.52 -15.40 -22.83
C LYS A 178 -25.09 -16.64 -23.58
N ILE A 179 -24.47 -17.58 -22.87
CA ILE A 179 -24.20 -18.92 -23.37
C ILE A 179 -25.43 -19.79 -23.07
N THR A 180 -25.95 -20.46 -24.10
CA THR A 180 -26.99 -21.48 -23.96
C THR A 180 -26.32 -22.83 -24.17
N ILE A 181 -26.45 -23.72 -23.18
CA ILE A 181 -26.01 -25.12 -23.29
C ILE A 181 -27.26 -25.93 -23.66
N GLU A 182 -27.24 -26.56 -24.86
CA GLU A 182 -28.30 -27.46 -25.32
C GLU A 182 -28.04 -28.92 -24.90
#